data_e020b78ddefdf45ad67d8c1070bfcee2
#
_entry.id   e020b78ddefdf45ad67d8c1070bfcee2
#
_cell.length_a   1.000
_cell.length_b   1.000
_cell.length_c   1.000
_cell.angle_alpha   90.00
_cell.angle_beta   90.00
_cell.angle_gamma   90.00
#
_symmetry.space_group_name_H-M   'P 1'
#
loop_
_entity.id
_entity.type
_entity.pdbx_description
1 polymer ?
#
loop_
_entity_poly.entity_id
_entity_poly.type
_entity_poly.pdbx_seq_one_letter_code
_entity_poly.pdbx_strand_id
1 'polypeptide(L)'
;FPGASAVIDPTGRVLARGPLFDEALLTTDIDLDSLTTARSDSPLLADLQSALPVLTKSLSGQKQNEKVRFDPATNGAARAHAVPRSSTPLHAVEISEPDSLAIDPELTRRWLVSFLKDEVVRRRGFKKGLVGLSGGVDSALTAFLAAAALGKDNVIGVRMPYRTSSPESLEHAQLVIDKLGIPSLTIDISDAVDGYLKQIGGADPHRLGNIMARQRMIVLFDLSAKHKALPLGTSNKSERLLGYFTWHGDDAPPVNPLGDLFKTQVWELARHVGVPEEIVGKPATADLIKGQTDEGDLGISYVNADRILYHLIRGEEPRGFTKEEVETVRKRLDSTHWKRRLPTVAVLSQTAIGEFYLRPVDY
;
A
#
# COMPACT_ATOMS: atom_id res chain seq x y z
N PHE A 1 7.61 14.26 0.45
CA PHE A 1 7.63 13.84 -0.97
C PHE A 1 9.08 13.46 -1.31
N PRO A 2 9.32 12.32 -1.99
CA PRO A 2 10.68 11.82 -2.26
C PRO A 2 11.39 12.51 -3.42
N GLY A 3 10.87 13.60 -3.94
CA GLY A 3 11.44 14.31 -5.06
C GLY A 3 10.77 13.99 -6.40
N ALA A 4 11.51 14.14 -7.50
CA ALA A 4 11.01 14.09 -8.87
C ALA A 4 9.86 15.08 -9.17
N SER A 5 9.76 16.16 -8.39
CA SER A 5 8.83 17.24 -8.73
C SER A 5 9.07 17.68 -10.17
N ALA A 6 8.01 17.88 -10.94
CA ALA A 6 8.11 18.34 -12.31
C ALA A 6 7.23 19.56 -12.53
N VAL A 7 7.71 20.48 -13.33
CA VAL A 7 6.90 21.54 -13.91
C VAL A 7 6.54 21.10 -15.33
N ILE A 8 5.25 21.07 -15.62
CA ILE A 8 4.72 20.57 -16.88
C ILE A 8 3.89 21.69 -17.52
N ASP A 9 4.08 21.92 -18.80
CA ASP A 9 3.29 22.89 -19.54
C ASP A 9 1.87 22.36 -19.85
N PRO A 10 0.96 23.22 -20.32
CA PRO A 10 -0.41 22.82 -20.60
C PRO A 10 -0.57 21.76 -21.70
N THR A 11 0.48 21.49 -22.47
CA THR A 11 0.50 20.44 -23.51
C THR A 11 1.00 19.10 -23.01
N GLY A 12 1.41 19.01 -21.74
CA GLY A 12 1.96 17.80 -21.13
C GLY A 12 3.47 17.67 -21.24
N ARG A 13 4.18 18.67 -21.79
CA ARG A 13 5.64 18.68 -21.92
C ARG A 13 6.28 19.02 -20.57
N VAL A 14 7.26 18.25 -20.15
CA VAL A 14 8.03 18.53 -18.93
C VAL A 14 9.00 19.67 -19.18
N LEU A 15 8.84 20.79 -18.47
CA LEU A 15 9.70 21.97 -18.54
C LEU A 15 10.91 21.86 -17.61
N ALA A 16 10.70 21.32 -16.41
CA ALA A 16 11.75 21.08 -15.44
C ALA A 16 11.40 19.87 -14.57
N ARG A 17 12.43 19.12 -14.14
CA ARG A 17 12.28 17.99 -13.23
C ARG A 17 13.34 18.02 -12.15
N GLY A 18 12.94 17.88 -10.91
CA GLY A 18 13.84 17.75 -9.77
C GLY A 18 14.42 16.36 -9.62
N PRO A 19 15.51 16.25 -8.86
CA PRO A 19 16.07 14.94 -8.50
C PRO A 19 15.12 14.15 -7.61
N LEU A 20 15.35 12.83 -7.61
CA LEU A 20 14.74 11.92 -6.65
C LEU A 20 15.44 12.01 -5.34
N PHE A 21 15.22 12.18 -4.25
CA PHE A 21 15.91 12.07 -2.95
C PHE A 21 16.86 13.21 -2.55
N ASP A 22 17.06 14.21 -3.39
CA ASP A 22 17.90 15.36 -3.07
C ASP A 22 17.06 16.63 -2.99
N GLU A 23 17.46 17.59 -2.15
CA GLU A 23 16.86 18.92 -2.11
C GLU A 23 17.24 19.69 -3.37
N ALA A 24 16.25 20.28 -4.05
CA ALA A 24 16.48 21.13 -5.21
C ALA A 24 15.44 22.23 -5.31
N LEU A 25 15.90 23.42 -5.71
CA LEU A 25 15.03 24.52 -6.15
C LEU A 25 14.85 24.42 -7.66
N LEU A 26 13.61 24.20 -8.10
CA LEU A 26 13.25 24.23 -9.51
C LEU A 26 12.77 25.62 -9.89
N THR A 27 13.41 26.21 -10.88
CA THR A 27 12.96 27.46 -11.50
C THR A 27 12.80 27.22 -13.00
N THR A 28 11.73 27.74 -13.58
CA THR A 28 11.46 27.70 -15.01
C THR A 28 10.55 28.83 -15.39
N ASP A 29 10.71 29.35 -16.62
CA ASP A 29 9.79 30.30 -17.19
C ASP A 29 8.54 29.60 -17.72
N ILE A 30 7.37 30.12 -17.37
CA ILE A 30 6.09 29.60 -17.82
C ILE A 30 5.45 30.67 -18.72
N ASP A 31 5.22 30.31 -19.98
CA ASP A 31 4.45 31.12 -20.91
C ASP A 31 2.94 30.96 -20.60
N LEU A 32 2.34 31.99 -20.01
CA LEU A 32 0.93 31.98 -19.68
C LEU A 32 0.00 32.06 -20.91
N ASP A 33 0.48 32.57 -22.04
CA ASP A 33 -0.29 32.59 -23.28
C ASP A 33 -0.47 31.19 -23.88
N SER A 34 0.44 30.26 -23.58
CA SER A 34 0.30 28.84 -23.90
C SER A 34 -0.91 28.18 -23.27
N LEU A 35 -1.40 28.68 -22.13
CA LEU A 35 -2.64 28.22 -21.48
C LEU A 35 -3.87 28.50 -22.33
N THR A 36 -3.91 29.70 -22.98
CA THR A 36 -5.03 30.08 -23.84
C THR A 36 -5.05 29.20 -25.10
N THR A 37 -3.90 28.94 -25.68
CA THR A 37 -3.75 28.08 -26.85
C THR A 37 -4.17 26.64 -26.50
N ALA A 38 -3.64 26.08 -25.41
CA ALA A 38 -3.99 24.72 -25.00
C ALA A 38 -5.49 24.55 -24.65
N ARG A 39 -6.12 25.59 -24.09
CA ARG A 39 -7.57 25.60 -23.84
C ARG A 39 -8.41 25.66 -25.10
N SER A 40 -7.91 26.31 -26.16
CA SER A 40 -8.61 26.32 -27.44
C SER A 40 -8.46 25.00 -28.21
N ASP A 41 -7.32 24.33 -28.03
CA ASP A 41 -7.02 23.04 -28.67
C ASP A 41 -7.65 21.83 -27.95
N SER A 42 -7.98 22.00 -26.66
CA SER A 42 -8.66 20.99 -25.84
C SER A 42 -9.88 21.59 -25.15
N PRO A 43 -11.02 21.69 -25.82
CA PRO A 43 -12.22 22.37 -25.30
C PRO A 43 -12.99 21.57 -24.23
N LEU A 44 -12.31 20.80 -23.41
CA LEU A 44 -12.88 19.95 -22.34
C LEU A 44 -13.86 20.70 -21.43
N LEU A 45 -13.61 21.97 -21.14
CA LEU A 45 -14.52 22.83 -20.35
C LEU A 45 -15.79 23.21 -21.12
N ALA A 46 -15.64 23.50 -22.42
CA ALA A 46 -16.78 23.79 -23.28
C ALA A 46 -17.63 22.53 -23.51
N ASP A 47 -16.99 21.39 -23.70
CA ASP A 47 -17.65 20.09 -23.81
C ASP A 47 -18.37 19.69 -22.51
N LEU A 48 -17.74 19.93 -21.35
CA LEU A 48 -18.35 19.71 -20.05
C LEU A 48 -19.55 20.64 -19.83
N GLN A 49 -19.44 21.93 -20.17
CA GLN A 49 -20.54 22.88 -20.07
C GLN A 49 -21.70 22.53 -20.99
N SER A 50 -21.43 22.04 -22.19
CA SER A 50 -22.48 21.59 -23.12
C SER A 50 -23.12 20.28 -22.68
N ALA A 51 -22.38 19.38 -22.03
CA ALA A 51 -22.88 18.12 -21.49
C ALA A 51 -23.59 18.27 -20.13
N LEU A 52 -23.33 19.34 -19.39
CA LEU A 52 -23.85 19.56 -18.03
C LEU A 52 -25.39 19.50 -17.94
N PRO A 53 -26.18 20.07 -18.84
CA PRO A 53 -27.65 19.94 -18.82
C PRO A 53 -28.13 18.50 -18.96
N VAL A 54 -27.46 17.70 -19.82
CA VAL A 54 -27.79 16.29 -20.04
C VAL A 54 -27.42 15.46 -18.81
N LEU A 55 -26.25 15.67 -18.24
CA LEU A 55 -25.78 15.01 -17.02
C LEU A 55 -26.69 15.35 -15.82
N THR A 56 -27.06 16.60 -15.65
CA THR A 56 -27.97 17.06 -14.58
C THR A 56 -29.34 16.40 -14.72
N LYS A 57 -29.85 16.29 -15.95
CA LYS A 57 -31.14 15.65 -16.25
C LYS A 57 -31.09 14.13 -15.98
N SER A 58 -29.99 13.46 -16.29
CA SER A 58 -29.76 12.04 -15.99
C SER A 58 -29.68 11.77 -14.49
N LEU A 59 -28.99 12.63 -13.75
CA LEU A 59 -28.83 12.53 -12.29
C LEU A 59 -30.12 12.86 -11.53
N SER A 60 -31.02 13.67 -12.08
CA SER A 60 -32.30 14.02 -11.45
C SER A 60 -33.38 12.95 -11.58
N GLY A 61 -33.08 11.78 -12.14
CA GLY A 61 -33.97 10.62 -12.12
C GLY A 61 -35.19 10.67 -13.06
N GLN A 62 -35.22 11.61 -13.99
CA GLN A 62 -36.25 11.59 -15.03
C GLN A 62 -35.90 10.56 -16.11
N LYS A 63 -36.54 9.39 -16.02
CA LYS A 63 -36.53 8.37 -17.09
C LYS A 63 -37.15 8.94 -18.36
N GLN A 64 -36.31 9.30 -19.31
CA GLN A 64 -36.76 9.36 -20.70
C GLN A 64 -35.94 8.32 -21.48
N ASN A 65 -36.67 7.30 -22.00
CA ASN A 65 -36.18 6.37 -22.98
C ASN A 65 -36.09 7.08 -24.34
N GLU A 66 -35.09 7.89 -24.55
CA GLU A 66 -34.70 8.37 -25.87
C GLU A 66 -33.26 7.99 -26.12
N LYS A 67 -33.05 7.09 -27.06
CA LYS A 67 -31.76 6.77 -27.63
C LYS A 67 -31.21 8.04 -28.28
N VAL A 68 -30.28 8.72 -27.62
CA VAL A 68 -29.49 9.80 -28.25
C VAL A 68 -28.61 9.13 -29.30
N ARG A 69 -28.99 9.25 -30.58
CA ARG A 69 -28.09 8.97 -31.70
C ARG A 69 -27.15 10.15 -31.82
N PHE A 70 -25.87 9.91 -31.60
CA PHE A 70 -24.80 10.85 -31.97
C PHE A 70 -24.74 10.83 -33.53
N ASP A 71 -25.06 11.96 -34.15
CA ASP A 71 -24.85 12.16 -35.59
C ASP A 71 -23.57 12.99 -35.75
N PRO A 72 -22.48 12.41 -36.28
CA PRO A 72 -21.21 13.11 -36.47
C PRO A 72 -21.20 14.15 -37.60
N ALA A 73 -22.35 14.40 -38.29
CA ALA A 73 -22.38 15.23 -39.48
C ALA A 73 -22.68 16.73 -39.23
N THR A 74 -22.96 17.17 -37.99
CA THR A 74 -23.43 18.54 -37.75
C THR A 74 -22.47 19.49 -37.04
N ASN A 75 -21.19 19.11 -36.78
CA ASN A 75 -20.21 20.04 -36.25
C ASN A 75 -19.13 20.33 -37.29
N GLY A 76 -19.05 21.61 -37.61
CA GLY A 76 -18.35 22.24 -38.69
C GLY A 76 -16.92 21.79 -38.94
N ALA A 77 -16.63 21.66 -40.21
CA ALA A 77 -15.37 21.28 -40.81
C ALA A 77 -14.21 22.20 -40.40
N ALA A 78 -13.42 21.81 -39.41
CA ALA A 78 -12.05 22.25 -39.29
C ALA A 78 -11.19 21.37 -40.19
N ARG A 79 -10.63 21.94 -41.27
CA ARG A 79 -9.72 21.27 -42.20
C ARG A 79 -8.49 20.79 -41.45
N ALA A 80 -8.42 19.49 -41.19
CA ALA A 80 -7.20 18.85 -40.77
C ALA A 80 -6.24 18.79 -41.98
N HIS A 81 -5.10 19.48 -41.89
CA HIS A 81 -3.99 19.25 -42.79
C HIS A 81 -3.45 17.84 -42.54
N ALA A 82 -3.61 16.97 -43.51
CA ALA A 82 -3.08 15.62 -43.48
C ALA A 82 -1.53 15.68 -43.56
N VAL A 83 -0.89 15.26 -42.49
CA VAL A 83 0.54 14.92 -42.50
C VAL A 83 0.67 13.57 -43.23
N PRO A 84 1.57 13.43 -44.21
CA PRO A 84 1.75 12.16 -44.89
C PRO A 84 2.22 11.07 -43.92
N ARG A 85 1.44 10.00 -43.77
CA ARG A 85 1.86 8.82 -43.04
C ARG A 85 2.92 8.08 -43.85
N SER A 86 4.13 8.05 -43.37
CA SER A 86 5.17 7.14 -43.87
C SER A 86 4.73 5.70 -43.70
N SER A 87 4.57 4.96 -44.77
CA SER A 87 4.17 3.55 -44.80
C SER A 87 5.39 2.62 -44.67
N THR A 88 6.24 2.85 -43.73
CA THR A 88 7.23 1.84 -43.35
C THR A 88 6.61 0.91 -42.34
N PRO A 89 6.51 -0.41 -42.57
CA PRO A 89 6.03 -1.33 -41.56
C PRO A 89 7.03 -1.30 -40.39
N LEU A 90 6.62 -0.76 -39.28
CA LEU A 90 7.30 -1.01 -38.01
C LEU A 90 7.19 -2.52 -37.76
N HIS A 91 8.31 -3.23 -37.88
CA HIS A 91 8.43 -4.55 -37.30
C HIS A 91 7.99 -4.41 -35.86
N ALA A 92 6.89 -5.08 -35.51
CA ALA A 92 6.50 -5.25 -34.13
C ALA A 92 7.65 -5.99 -33.43
N VAL A 93 8.50 -5.25 -32.75
CA VAL A 93 9.32 -5.84 -31.71
C VAL A 93 8.29 -6.35 -30.71
N GLU A 94 8.18 -7.65 -30.53
CA GLU A 94 7.52 -8.24 -29.39
C GLU A 94 8.26 -7.73 -28.15
N ILE A 95 7.84 -6.59 -27.66
CA ILE A 95 8.18 -6.15 -26.31
C ILE A 95 7.39 -7.12 -25.44
N SER A 96 8.05 -8.13 -24.91
CA SER A 96 7.48 -8.89 -23.79
C SER A 96 7.02 -7.84 -22.79
N GLU A 97 5.73 -7.82 -22.47
CA GLU A 97 5.21 -6.89 -21.45
C GLU A 97 6.10 -7.04 -20.23
N PRO A 98 6.72 -5.94 -19.75
CA PRO A 98 7.53 -6.01 -18.54
C PRO A 98 6.65 -6.60 -17.45
N ASP A 99 7.20 -7.50 -16.63
CA ASP A 99 6.44 -8.07 -15.51
C ASP A 99 5.82 -6.91 -14.73
N SER A 100 4.50 -6.83 -14.76
CA SER A 100 3.74 -5.71 -14.21
C SER A 100 3.95 -5.50 -12.71
N LEU A 101 4.57 -6.49 -12.03
CA LEU A 101 4.96 -6.46 -10.63
C LEU A 101 6.46 -6.22 -10.42
N ALA A 102 7.26 -6.11 -11.47
CA ALA A 102 8.69 -5.83 -11.35
C ALA A 102 8.92 -4.46 -10.67
N ILE A 103 9.84 -4.42 -9.74
CA ILE A 103 10.29 -3.19 -9.06
C ILE A 103 11.77 -2.97 -9.34
N ASP A 104 12.24 -1.73 -9.17
CA ASP A 104 13.65 -1.46 -8.94
C ASP A 104 13.91 -1.54 -7.42
N PRO A 105 14.57 -2.60 -6.92
CA PRO A 105 14.71 -2.81 -5.49
C PRO A 105 15.53 -1.72 -4.80
N GLU A 106 16.56 -1.17 -5.45
CA GLU A 106 17.38 -0.11 -4.86
C GLU A 106 16.61 1.21 -4.80
N LEU A 107 15.91 1.58 -5.85
CA LEU A 107 15.04 2.76 -5.86
C LEU A 107 13.94 2.63 -4.81
N THR A 108 13.30 1.47 -4.72
CA THR A 108 12.25 1.17 -3.73
C THR A 108 12.80 1.26 -2.31
N ARG A 109 13.98 0.68 -2.03
CA ARG A 109 14.67 0.79 -0.75
C ARG A 109 14.91 2.25 -0.36
N ARG A 110 15.49 3.04 -1.26
CA ARG A 110 15.79 4.47 -1.01
C ARG A 110 14.52 5.26 -0.73
N TRP A 111 13.46 5.00 -1.48
CA TRP A 111 12.16 5.62 -1.25
C TRP A 111 11.60 5.30 0.14
N LEU A 112 11.53 4.02 0.53
CA LEU A 112 10.98 3.60 1.81
C LEU A 112 11.81 4.07 3.00
N VAL A 113 13.14 4.13 2.87
CA VAL A 113 14.03 4.73 3.87
C VAL A 113 13.75 6.22 4.03
N SER A 114 13.60 6.96 2.94
CA SER A 114 13.23 8.39 2.97
C SER A 114 11.85 8.61 3.56
N PHE A 115 10.86 7.80 3.17
CA PHE A 115 9.50 7.81 3.72
C PHE A 115 9.52 7.60 5.25
N LEU A 116 10.22 6.60 5.75
CA LEU A 116 10.32 6.34 7.19
C LEU A 116 10.98 7.51 7.94
N LYS A 117 12.05 8.11 7.40
CA LYS A 117 12.64 9.33 7.99
C LYS A 117 11.65 10.46 8.08
N ASP A 118 10.92 10.71 7.00
CA ASP A 118 9.94 11.79 6.93
C ASP A 118 8.79 11.56 7.92
N GLU A 119 8.18 10.39 7.87
CA GLU A 119 7.00 10.07 8.66
C GLU A 119 7.29 9.95 10.17
N VAL A 120 8.42 9.33 10.53
CA VAL A 120 8.77 9.11 11.95
C VAL A 120 9.34 10.38 12.56
N VAL A 121 10.34 10.98 11.90
CA VAL A 121 11.11 12.07 12.50
C VAL A 121 10.49 13.42 12.22
N ARG A 122 10.30 13.76 10.93
CA ARG A 122 9.90 15.11 10.55
C ARG A 122 8.44 15.42 10.88
N ARG A 123 7.53 14.49 10.53
CA ARG A 123 6.09 14.72 10.69
C ARG A 123 5.58 14.45 12.09
N ARG A 124 6.09 13.40 12.75
CA ARG A 124 5.59 12.97 14.08
C ARG A 124 6.53 13.26 15.23
N GLY A 125 7.76 13.75 14.97
CA GLY A 125 8.71 14.14 16.00
C GLY A 125 9.31 13.00 16.83
N PHE A 126 9.17 11.75 16.40
CA PHE A 126 9.78 10.61 17.06
C PHE A 126 11.24 10.45 16.60
N LYS A 127 12.09 10.02 17.51
CA LYS A 127 13.50 9.67 17.17
C LYS A 127 13.71 8.18 16.99
N LYS A 128 12.78 7.36 17.48
CA LYS A 128 12.89 5.90 17.54
C LYS A 128 11.69 5.24 16.85
N GLY A 129 11.95 4.09 16.23
CA GLY A 129 10.93 3.17 15.72
C GLY A 129 10.86 1.90 16.58
N LEU A 130 9.68 1.30 16.65
CA LEU A 130 9.41 0.05 17.34
C LEU A 130 8.83 -0.95 16.35
N VAL A 131 9.41 -2.13 16.24
CA VAL A 131 9.00 -3.18 15.28
C VAL A 131 8.71 -4.47 16.02
N GLY A 132 7.49 -4.99 15.87
CA GLY A 132 7.17 -6.33 16.32
C GLY A 132 7.81 -7.38 15.40
N LEU A 133 8.72 -8.19 15.92
CA LEU A 133 9.44 -9.22 15.16
C LEU A 133 8.74 -10.57 15.34
N SER A 134 8.04 -11.01 14.30
CA SER A 134 7.35 -12.30 14.27
C SER A 134 8.23 -13.46 13.81
N GLY A 135 9.41 -13.15 13.26
CA GLY A 135 10.26 -14.12 12.56
C GLY A 135 9.89 -14.33 11.10
N GLY A 136 8.89 -13.61 10.59
CA GLY A 136 8.50 -13.59 9.17
C GLY A 136 9.20 -12.48 8.39
N VAL A 137 9.19 -12.61 7.05
CA VAL A 137 9.90 -11.72 6.12
C VAL A 137 9.44 -10.27 6.21
N ASP A 138 8.15 -10.01 6.41
CA ASP A 138 7.61 -8.64 6.46
C ASP A 138 8.15 -7.86 7.66
N SER A 139 8.13 -8.47 8.85
CA SER A 139 8.68 -7.86 10.05
C SER A 139 10.20 -7.68 9.97
N ALA A 140 10.89 -8.65 9.35
CA ALA A 140 12.33 -8.55 9.09
C ALA A 140 12.64 -7.38 8.14
N LEU A 141 11.97 -7.31 6.99
CA LEU A 141 12.16 -6.24 6.02
C LEU A 141 11.87 -4.86 6.63
N THR A 142 10.78 -4.73 7.41
CA THR A 142 10.45 -3.48 8.10
C THR A 142 11.58 -3.06 9.06
N ALA A 143 12.18 -4.02 9.80
CA ALA A 143 13.29 -3.73 10.71
C ALA A 143 14.55 -3.29 9.96
N PHE A 144 14.88 -3.92 8.82
CA PHE A 144 16.02 -3.53 7.97
C PHE A 144 15.85 -2.11 7.41
N LEU A 145 14.65 -1.80 6.90
CA LEU A 145 14.34 -0.45 6.39
C LEU A 145 14.36 0.60 7.51
N ALA A 146 13.82 0.27 8.68
CA ALA A 146 13.83 1.16 9.84
C ALA A 146 15.25 1.42 10.35
N ALA A 147 16.11 0.40 10.42
CA ALA A 147 17.52 0.55 10.83
C ALA A 147 18.30 1.41 9.82
N ALA A 148 18.04 1.25 8.53
CA ALA A 148 18.61 2.10 7.49
C ALA A 148 18.12 3.56 7.55
N ALA A 149 16.87 3.79 7.96
CA ALA A 149 16.28 5.11 8.05
C ALA A 149 16.67 5.88 9.31
N LEU A 150 16.62 5.23 10.47
CA LEU A 150 16.72 5.86 11.78
C LEU A 150 18.07 5.61 12.46
N GLY A 151 18.85 4.67 11.94
CA GLY A 151 20.04 4.13 12.61
C GLY A 151 19.67 3.00 13.58
N LYS A 152 20.55 1.98 13.68
CA LYS A 152 20.30 0.77 14.47
C LYS A 152 19.96 1.04 15.95
N ASP A 153 20.60 2.02 16.58
CA ASP A 153 20.39 2.35 17.99
C ASP A 153 19.02 3.02 18.27
N ASN A 154 18.33 3.40 17.21
CA ASN A 154 17.01 4.03 17.25
C ASN A 154 15.87 3.09 16.79
N VAL A 155 16.15 1.82 16.61
CA VAL A 155 15.12 0.81 16.29
C VAL A 155 15.07 -0.23 17.40
N ILE A 156 13.89 -0.47 17.95
CA ILE A 156 13.68 -1.47 19.00
C ILE A 156 12.91 -2.64 18.40
N GLY A 157 13.52 -3.80 18.35
CA GLY A 157 12.86 -5.06 17.95
C GLY A 157 12.12 -5.68 19.16
N VAL A 158 10.84 -5.99 19.00
CA VAL A 158 10.04 -6.59 20.06
C VAL A 158 9.57 -7.98 19.67
N ARG A 159 9.98 -8.98 20.43
CA ARG A 159 9.45 -10.35 20.33
C ARG A 159 8.32 -10.52 21.33
N MET A 160 7.20 -11.05 20.87
CA MET A 160 5.98 -11.21 21.69
C MET A 160 5.45 -12.63 21.56
N PRO A 161 6.17 -13.63 22.10
CA PRO A 161 5.74 -15.03 22.01
C PRO A 161 4.49 -15.28 22.82
N TYR A 162 3.69 -16.21 22.32
CA TYR A 162 2.69 -16.94 23.08
C TYR A 162 3.18 -18.38 23.26
N ARG A 163 2.70 -19.11 24.25
CA ARG A 163 3.18 -20.48 24.58
C ARG A 163 3.23 -21.47 23.43
N THR A 164 2.41 -21.27 22.41
CA THR A 164 2.39 -22.11 21.19
C THR A 164 3.18 -21.54 20.03
N SER A 165 3.82 -20.39 20.20
CA SER A 165 4.67 -19.80 19.15
C SER A 165 5.82 -20.74 18.79
N SER A 166 6.10 -20.83 17.49
CA SER A 166 7.16 -21.67 16.97
C SER A 166 8.54 -21.25 17.51
N PRO A 167 9.37 -22.17 18.02
CA PRO A 167 10.77 -21.87 18.36
C PRO A 167 11.54 -21.27 17.17
N GLU A 168 11.32 -21.78 15.97
CA GLU A 168 11.92 -21.28 14.73
C GLU A 168 11.58 -19.80 14.49
N SER A 169 10.34 -19.36 14.75
CA SER A 169 9.97 -17.96 14.64
C SER A 169 10.75 -17.07 15.60
N LEU A 170 11.02 -17.53 16.81
CA LEU A 170 11.85 -16.82 17.78
C LEU A 170 13.32 -16.78 17.37
N GLU A 171 13.84 -17.85 16.80
CA GLU A 171 15.21 -17.93 16.27
C GLU A 171 15.39 -17.00 15.08
N HIS A 172 14.43 -16.95 14.15
CA HIS A 172 14.44 -16.02 13.02
C HIS A 172 14.37 -14.55 13.48
N ALA A 173 13.53 -14.24 14.47
CA ALA A 173 13.48 -12.90 15.05
C ALA A 173 14.82 -12.51 15.71
N GLN A 174 15.48 -13.48 16.39
CA GLN A 174 16.81 -13.27 16.97
C GLN A 174 17.87 -13.04 15.88
N LEU A 175 17.82 -13.79 14.80
CA LEU A 175 18.74 -13.65 13.68
C LEU A 175 18.67 -12.21 13.07
N VAL A 176 17.46 -11.65 12.96
CA VAL A 176 17.26 -10.24 12.53
C VAL A 176 17.91 -9.27 13.52
N ILE A 177 17.67 -9.45 14.81
CA ILE A 177 18.20 -8.61 15.88
C ILE A 177 19.73 -8.61 15.84
N ASP A 178 20.35 -9.78 15.77
CA ASP A 178 21.80 -9.95 15.76
C ASP A 178 22.43 -9.36 14.49
N LYS A 179 21.82 -9.60 13.33
CA LYS A 179 22.33 -9.09 12.05
C LYS A 179 22.28 -7.57 11.96
N LEU A 180 21.26 -6.94 12.51
CA LEU A 180 21.13 -5.48 12.55
C LEU A 180 21.86 -4.84 13.72
N GLY A 181 22.11 -5.58 14.78
CA GLY A 181 22.69 -5.08 16.04
C GLY A 181 21.75 -4.06 16.73
N ILE A 182 20.42 -4.29 16.65
CA ILE A 182 19.41 -3.40 17.23
C ILE A 182 19.08 -3.78 18.69
N PRO A 183 18.72 -2.82 19.55
CA PRO A 183 18.11 -3.10 20.84
C PRO A 183 16.88 -3.97 20.72
N SER A 184 16.65 -4.88 21.64
CA SER A 184 15.49 -5.77 21.61
C SER A 184 14.85 -6.00 22.98
N LEU A 185 13.57 -6.33 22.95
CA LEU A 185 12.77 -6.71 24.11
C LEU A 185 12.03 -8.02 23.81
N THR A 186 11.82 -8.83 24.84
CA THR A 186 10.94 -10.01 24.74
C THR A 186 9.85 -9.88 25.80
N ILE A 187 8.60 -9.88 25.37
CA ILE A 187 7.42 -9.79 26.23
C ILE A 187 6.54 -11.00 25.93
N ASP A 188 6.51 -11.97 26.82
CA ASP A 188 5.61 -13.11 26.72
C ASP A 188 4.16 -12.63 26.95
N ILE A 189 3.26 -12.94 26.01
CA ILE A 189 1.86 -12.53 26.07
C ILE A 189 0.95 -13.62 26.65
N SER A 190 1.49 -14.76 27.07
CA SER A 190 0.72 -15.94 27.46
C SER A 190 -0.21 -15.67 28.63
N ASP A 191 0.29 -15.10 29.72
CA ASP A 191 -0.52 -14.86 30.91
C ASP A 191 -1.69 -13.89 30.64
N ALA A 192 -1.47 -12.86 29.84
CA ALA A 192 -2.51 -11.90 29.48
C ALA A 192 -3.60 -12.54 28.61
N VAL A 193 -3.21 -13.31 27.59
CA VAL A 193 -4.13 -14.03 26.71
C VAL A 193 -4.91 -15.08 27.50
N ASP A 194 -4.23 -15.90 28.30
CA ASP A 194 -4.86 -16.97 29.08
C ASP A 194 -5.75 -16.46 30.18
N GLY A 195 -5.37 -15.35 30.82
CA GLY A 195 -6.22 -14.68 31.80
C GLY A 195 -7.57 -14.28 31.19
N TYR A 196 -7.55 -13.74 29.96
CA TYR A 196 -8.77 -13.42 29.23
C TYR A 196 -9.54 -14.67 28.79
N LEU A 197 -8.86 -15.69 28.26
CA LEU A 197 -9.48 -16.96 27.86
C LEU A 197 -10.19 -17.64 29.01
N LYS A 198 -9.60 -17.61 30.21
CA LYS A 198 -10.21 -18.17 31.42
C LYS A 198 -11.52 -17.48 31.74
N GLN A 199 -11.64 -16.17 31.59
CA GLN A 199 -12.85 -15.41 31.87
C GLN A 199 -13.99 -15.71 30.88
N ILE A 200 -13.65 -15.95 29.59
CA ILE A 200 -14.64 -16.16 28.52
C ILE A 200 -14.95 -17.64 28.24
N GLY A 201 -14.36 -18.56 28.99
CA GLY A 201 -14.55 -20.01 28.81
C GLY A 201 -13.85 -20.61 27.55
N GLY A 202 -12.78 -19.97 27.05
CA GLY A 202 -12.01 -20.41 25.88
C GLY A 202 -12.40 -19.72 24.56
N ALA A 203 -11.68 -20.04 23.50
CA ALA A 203 -11.91 -19.54 22.15
C ALA A 203 -11.51 -20.62 21.11
N ASP A 204 -12.17 -20.62 19.97
CA ASP A 204 -11.72 -21.37 18.80
C ASP A 204 -10.39 -20.81 18.27
N PRO A 205 -9.65 -21.56 17.42
CA PRO A 205 -8.34 -21.14 16.96
C PRO A 205 -8.32 -19.77 16.27
N HIS A 206 -9.33 -19.42 15.48
CA HIS A 206 -9.41 -18.15 14.79
C HIS A 206 -9.62 -16.97 15.77
N ARG A 207 -10.49 -17.14 16.75
CA ARG A 207 -10.69 -16.13 17.82
C ARG A 207 -9.42 -15.99 18.67
N LEU A 208 -8.75 -17.09 19.00
CA LEU A 208 -7.49 -17.09 19.73
C LEU A 208 -6.42 -16.29 18.97
N GLY A 209 -6.26 -16.53 17.67
CA GLY A 209 -5.34 -15.76 16.82
C GLY A 209 -5.61 -14.25 16.87
N ASN A 210 -6.87 -13.87 16.76
CA ASN A 210 -7.29 -12.46 16.87
C ASN A 210 -7.01 -11.86 18.25
N ILE A 211 -7.18 -12.63 19.33
CA ILE A 211 -6.85 -12.19 20.70
C ILE A 211 -5.34 -11.95 20.81
N MET A 212 -4.52 -12.90 20.35
CA MET A 212 -3.07 -12.77 20.36
C MET A 212 -2.57 -11.56 19.56
N ALA A 213 -3.11 -11.33 18.36
CA ALA A 213 -2.74 -10.18 17.55
C ALA A 213 -3.05 -8.85 18.25
N ARG A 214 -4.22 -8.74 18.88
CA ARG A 214 -4.59 -7.53 19.66
C ARG A 214 -3.78 -7.40 20.94
N GLN A 215 -3.42 -8.49 21.60
CA GLN A 215 -2.54 -8.42 22.78
C GLN A 215 -1.14 -7.92 22.37
N ARG A 216 -0.61 -8.35 21.22
CA ARG A 216 0.64 -7.81 20.67
C ARG A 216 0.54 -6.32 20.38
N MET A 217 -0.58 -5.87 19.84
CA MET A 217 -0.85 -4.44 19.61
C MET A 217 -0.80 -3.66 20.94
N ILE A 218 -1.46 -4.14 22.00
CA ILE A 218 -1.42 -3.51 23.33
C ILE A 218 0.02 -3.34 23.80
N VAL A 219 0.84 -4.39 23.72
CA VAL A 219 2.27 -4.36 24.10
C VAL A 219 3.04 -3.31 23.30
N LEU A 220 2.85 -3.27 21.98
CA LEU A 220 3.54 -2.31 21.11
C LEU A 220 3.19 -0.86 21.46
N PHE A 221 1.93 -0.56 21.72
CA PHE A 221 1.50 0.80 22.07
C PHE A 221 1.90 1.22 23.49
N ASP A 222 1.94 0.30 24.47
CA ASP A 222 2.49 0.56 25.80
C ASP A 222 3.99 0.88 25.71
N LEU A 223 4.77 0.03 25.00
CA LEU A 223 6.20 0.25 24.80
C LEU A 223 6.50 1.51 23.99
N SER A 224 5.59 1.90 23.07
CA SER A 224 5.66 3.18 22.35
C SER A 224 5.70 4.37 23.33
N ALA A 225 4.77 4.39 24.25
CA ALA A 225 4.71 5.44 25.27
C ALA A 225 5.95 5.41 26.19
N LYS A 226 6.34 4.22 26.64
CA LYS A 226 7.48 4.02 27.56
C LYS A 226 8.81 4.46 26.93
N HIS A 227 9.06 4.11 25.68
CA HIS A 227 10.33 4.35 25.00
C HIS A 227 10.33 5.58 24.10
N LYS A 228 9.19 6.28 23.96
CA LYS A 228 8.98 7.38 23.00
C LYS A 228 9.39 6.96 21.58
N ALA A 229 8.94 5.79 21.18
CA ALA A 229 9.23 5.15 19.89
C ALA A 229 7.94 4.93 19.11
N LEU A 230 7.92 5.21 17.82
CA LEU A 230 6.73 5.04 16.98
C LEU A 230 6.59 3.58 16.54
N PRO A 231 5.45 2.91 16.77
CA PRO A 231 5.19 1.60 16.23
C PRO A 231 5.15 1.62 14.71
N LEU A 232 5.87 0.70 14.06
CA LEU A 232 5.92 0.55 12.62
C LEU A 232 5.15 -0.70 12.20
N GLY A 233 4.30 -0.55 11.20
CA GLY A 233 3.52 -1.64 10.63
C GLY A 233 4.35 -2.54 9.73
N THR A 234 3.92 -3.77 9.62
CA THR A 234 4.58 -4.81 8.85
C THR A 234 3.67 -5.45 7.80
N SER A 235 2.40 -5.03 7.69
CA SER A 235 1.46 -5.58 6.71
C SER A 235 1.81 -5.12 5.29
N ASN A 236 1.80 -6.05 4.36
CA ASN A 236 2.01 -5.76 2.94
C ASN A 236 0.68 -5.51 2.20
N LYS A 237 0.77 -5.11 0.91
CA LYS A 237 -0.39 -4.80 0.07
C LYS A 237 -1.30 -6.00 -0.16
N SER A 238 -0.72 -7.19 -0.39
CA SER A 238 -1.48 -8.41 -0.65
C SER A 238 -2.35 -8.79 0.56
N GLU A 239 -1.76 -8.82 1.75
CA GLU A 239 -2.47 -9.09 2.99
C GLU A 239 -3.60 -8.07 3.22
N ARG A 240 -3.32 -6.79 3.03
CA ARG A 240 -4.32 -5.73 3.19
C ARG A 240 -5.47 -5.87 2.19
N LEU A 241 -5.20 -6.13 0.92
CA LEU A 241 -6.23 -6.29 -0.11
C LEU A 241 -7.06 -7.55 0.10
N LEU A 242 -6.44 -8.66 0.50
CA LEU A 242 -7.11 -9.93 0.80
C LEU A 242 -7.81 -9.92 2.17
N GLY A 243 -7.64 -8.86 2.98
CA GLY A 243 -8.16 -8.77 4.33
C GLY A 243 -7.54 -9.78 5.30
N TYR A 244 -6.35 -10.30 4.98
CA TYR A 244 -5.61 -11.27 5.76
C TYR A 244 -4.78 -10.58 6.85
N PHE A 245 -5.48 -9.95 7.77
CA PHE A 245 -4.95 -9.27 8.96
C PHE A 245 -6.05 -9.17 10.03
N THR A 246 -5.64 -9.00 11.26
CA THR A 246 -6.56 -8.75 12.40
C THR A 246 -6.82 -7.26 12.53
N TRP A 247 -8.06 -6.85 12.26
CA TRP A 247 -8.50 -5.46 12.40
C TRP A 247 -8.29 -4.96 13.83
N HIS A 248 -7.66 -3.79 13.97
CA HIS A 248 -7.20 -3.24 15.26
C HIS A 248 -6.23 -4.17 16.02
N GLY A 249 -5.45 -4.96 15.29
CA GLY A 249 -4.37 -5.78 15.82
C GLY A 249 -3.06 -5.43 15.14
N ASP A 250 -2.64 -6.25 14.19
CA ASP A 250 -1.40 -6.07 13.42
C ASP A 250 -1.47 -4.91 12.41
N ASP A 251 -2.67 -4.43 12.05
CA ASP A 251 -2.86 -3.25 11.19
C ASP A 251 -2.87 -1.91 11.96
N ALA A 252 -2.78 -1.94 13.29
CA ALA A 252 -2.92 -0.74 14.12
C ALA A 252 -1.75 0.27 14.06
N PRO A 253 -0.48 -0.11 13.75
CA PRO A 253 0.60 0.86 13.68
C PRO A 253 0.35 1.98 12.66
N PRO A 254 0.66 3.25 13.02
CA PRO A 254 0.27 4.41 12.22
C PRO A 254 1.14 4.66 10.98
N VAL A 255 2.28 3.98 10.87
CA VAL A 255 3.19 4.06 9.71
C VAL A 255 3.50 2.66 9.24
N ASN A 256 3.15 2.37 8.00
CA ASN A 256 3.35 1.06 7.40
C ASN A 256 4.15 1.18 6.08
N PRO A 257 5.46 0.93 6.10
CA PRO A 257 6.31 1.09 4.91
C PRO A 257 6.00 0.07 3.81
N LEU A 258 5.47 -1.10 4.14
CA LEU A 258 5.21 -2.18 3.17
C LEU A 258 3.81 -2.12 2.56
N GLY A 259 2.98 -1.17 2.98
CA GLY A 259 1.55 -1.14 2.65
C GLY A 259 1.22 -1.03 1.16
N ASP A 260 2.17 -0.62 0.32
CA ASP A 260 2.02 -0.57 -1.15
C ASP A 260 2.89 -1.58 -1.90
N LEU A 261 3.54 -2.51 -1.20
CA LEU A 261 4.28 -3.63 -1.80
C LEU A 261 3.45 -4.91 -1.78
N PHE A 262 3.32 -5.56 -2.92
CA PHE A 262 2.81 -6.93 -2.99
C PHE A 262 3.77 -7.92 -2.30
N LYS A 263 3.28 -9.06 -1.87
CA LYS A 263 4.10 -10.08 -1.17
C LYS A 263 5.30 -10.52 -1.99
N THR A 264 5.11 -10.70 -3.28
CA THR A 264 6.20 -11.05 -4.22
C THR A 264 7.28 -9.97 -4.27
N GLN A 265 6.90 -8.71 -4.23
CA GLN A 265 7.82 -7.56 -4.16
C GLN A 265 8.52 -7.46 -2.79
N VAL A 266 7.83 -7.84 -1.72
CA VAL A 266 8.44 -7.93 -0.38
C VAL A 266 9.58 -8.97 -0.37
N TRP A 267 9.38 -10.14 -0.96
CA TRP A 267 10.44 -11.14 -1.08
C TRP A 267 11.65 -10.65 -1.87
N GLU A 268 11.41 -10.00 -2.99
CA GLU A 268 12.46 -9.42 -3.83
C GLU A 268 13.26 -8.35 -3.07
N LEU A 269 12.56 -7.39 -2.47
CA LEU A 269 13.20 -6.31 -1.70
C LEU A 269 13.93 -6.84 -0.46
N ALA A 270 13.37 -7.85 0.22
CA ALA A 270 14.00 -8.47 1.39
C ALA A 270 15.35 -9.11 1.06
N ARG A 271 15.44 -9.82 -0.07
CA ARG A 271 16.72 -10.35 -0.57
C ARG A 271 17.70 -9.23 -0.89
N HIS A 272 17.23 -8.18 -1.57
CA HIS A 272 18.07 -7.05 -1.95
C HIS A 272 18.67 -6.31 -0.74
N VAL A 273 17.91 -6.11 0.32
CA VAL A 273 18.41 -5.43 1.54
C VAL A 273 19.19 -6.36 2.45
N GLY A 274 19.28 -7.63 2.14
CA GLY A 274 20.11 -8.62 2.84
C GLY A 274 19.42 -9.29 4.04
N VAL A 275 18.08 -9.41 4.04
CA VAL A 275 17.38 -10.28 4.99
C VAL A 275 17.88 -11.73 4.79
N PRO A 276 18.15 -12.51 5.85
CA PRO A 276 18.60 -13.89 5.74
C PRO A 276 17.66 -14.76 4.89
N GLU A 277 18.22 -15.61 4.02
CA GLU A 277 17.42 -16.43 3.11
C GLU A 277 16.56 -17.46 3.86
N GLU A 278 16.98 -17.90 5.05
CA GLU A 278 16.18 -18.76 5.92
C GLU A 278 14.82 -18.12 6.28
N ILE A 279 14.77 -16.79 6.34
CA ILE A 279 13.55 -16.03 6.62
C ILE A 279 12.75 -15.76 5.33
N VAL A 280 13.45 -15.41 4.24
CA VAL A 280 12.79 -15.08 2.96
C VAL A 280 12.20 -16.31 2.30
N GLY A 281 12.90 -17.43 2.35
CA GLY A 281 12.48 -18.71 1.76
C GLY A 281 11.47 -19.49 2.59
N LYS A 282 11.21 -19.07 3.85
CA LYS A 282 10.22 -19.72 4.71
C LYS A 282 8.80 -19.50 4.15
N PRO A 283 7.95 -20.54 4.10
CA PRO A 283 6.55 -20.36 3.78
C PRO A 283 5.90 -19.29 4.69
N ALA A 284 5.17 -18.36 4.09
CA ALA A 284 4.49 -17.33 4.85
C ALA A 284 3.46 -17.93 5.79
N THR A 285 3.50 -17.52 7.07
CA THR A 285 2.57 -17.98 8.10
C THR A 285 2.37 -16.90 9.15
N ALA A 286 1.13 -16.76 9.61
CA ALA A 286 0.80 -15.92 10.75
C ALA A 286 1.25 -16.56 12.09
N ASP A 287 1.72 -17.81 12.11
CA ASP A 287 2.16 -18.57 13.30
C ASP A 287 1.14 -18.54 14.46
N LEU A 288 -0.14 -18.56 14.10
CA LEU A 288 -1.25 -18.55 15.07
C LEU A 288 -1.74 -19.97 15.38
N ILE A 289 -1.62 -20.87 14.42
CA ILE A 289 -2.04 -22.28 14.50
C ILE A 289 -0.91 -23.13 13.95
N LYS A 290 -0.59 -24.21 14.66
CA LYS A 290 0.48 -25.13 14.24
C LYS A 290 0.21 -25.72 12.85
N GLY A 291 1.18 -25.57 11.94
CA GLY A 291 1.10 -26.05 10.56
C GLY A 291 0.30 -25.17 9.60
N GLN A 292 -0.16 -24.00 10.06
CA GLN A 292 -0.83 -23.01 9.23
C GLN A 292 0.16 -22.39 8.23
N THR A 293 -0.32 -22.16 6.99
CA THR A 293 0.35 -21.33 6.01
C THR A 293 -0.65 -20.33 5.44
N ASP A 294 -0.17 -19.15 5.11
CA ASP A 294 -1.03 -18.10 4.54
C ASP A 294 -1.69 -18.56 3.25
N GLU A 295 -0.92 -19.18 2.34
CA GLU A 295 -1.44 -19.67 1.06
C GLU A 295 -2.47 -20.81 1.23
N GLY A 296 -2.30 -21.65 2.28
CA GLY A 296 -3.31 -22.64 2.64
C GLY A 296 -4.63 -22.02 3.09
N ASP A 297 -4.58 -20.97 3.90
CA ASP A 297 -5.78 -20.24 4.36
C ASP A 297 -6.41 -19.39 3.27
N LEU A 298 -5.59 -18.86 2.37
CA LEU A 298 -6.04 -18.05 1.25
C LEU A 298 -6.66 -18.91 0.15
N GLY A 299 -6.22 -20.15 0.00
CA GLY A 299 -6.62 -21.07 -1.07
C GLY A 299 -5.99 -20.72 -2.43
N ILE A 300 -4.93 -19.92 -2.41
CA ILE A 300 -4.21 -19.47 -3.61
C ILE A 300 -2.78 -19.06 -3.23
N SER A 301 -1.82 -19.26 -4.15
CA SER A 301 -0.44 -18.76 -3.96
C SER A 301 -0.37 -17.25 -4.03
N TYR A 302 0.57 -16.64 -3.29
CA TYR A 302 0.81 -15.19 -3.39
C TYR A 302 1.23 -14.77 -4.81
N VAL A 303 1.96 -15.61 -5.53
CA VAL A 303 2.36 -15.32 -6.92
C VAL A 303 1.15 -15.10 -7.83
N ASN A 304 0.12 -15.94 -7.73
CA ASN A 304 -1.11 -15.79 -8.51
C ASN A 304 -2.00 -14.70 -7.92
N ALA A 305 -2.13 -14.63 -6.60
CA ALA A 305 -2.97 -13.63 -5.94
C ALA A 305 -2.52 -12.21 -6.27
N ASP A 306 -1.21 -11.92 -6.23
CA ASP A 306 -0.66 -10.59 -6.50
C ASP A 306 -0.93 -10.13 -7.93
N ARG A 307 -0.76 -11.04 -8.91
CA ARG A 307 -1.05 -10.76 -10.31
C ARG A 307 -2.56 -10.53 -10.55
N ILE A 308 -3.41 -11.34 -9.94
CA ILE A 308 -4.86 -11.15 -10.02
C ILE A 308 -5.26 -9.82 -9.37
N LEU A 309 -4.75 -9.53 -8.18
CA LEU A 309 -5.00 -8.26 -7.48
C LEU A 309 -4.55 -7.05 -8.30
N TYR A 310 -3.38 -7.14 -8.94
CA TYR A 310 -2.87 -6.07 -9.80
C TYR A 310 -3.87 -5.69 -10.90
N HIS A 311 -4.44 -6.67 -11.59
CA HIS A 311 -5.47 -6.41 -12.61
C HIS A 311 -6.77 -5.89 -11.99
N LEU A 312 -7.26 -6.53 -10.94
CA LEU A 312 -8.54 -6.14 -10.32
C LEU A 312 -8.56 -4.70 -9.80
N ILE A 313 -7.47 -4.26 -9.14
CA ILE A 313 -7.41 -2.87 -8.62
C ILE A 313 -7.28 -1.81 -9.73
N ARG A 314 -6.90 -2.21 -10.93
CA ARG A 314 -6.86 -1.37 -12.13
C ARG A 314 -8.17 -1.39 -12.93
N GLY A 315 -9.15 -2.21 -12.51
CA GLY A 315 -10.39 -2.42 -13.25
C GLY A 315 -10.21 -3.28 -14.52
N GLU A 316 -9.14 -4.05 -14.59
CA GLU A 316 -8.81 -4.94 -15.71
C GLU A 316 -9.27 -6.36 -15.40
N GLU A 317 -9.64 -7.13 -16.42
CA GLU A 317 -9.97 -8.54 -16.25
C GLU A 317 -8.68 -9.38 -16.22
N PRO A 318 -8.42 -10.15 -15.13
CA PRO A 318 -7.24 -11.01 -15.03
C PRO A 318 -7.25 -12.09 -16.12
N ARG A 319 -6.11 -12.24 -16.84
CA ARG A 319 -5.94 -13.24 -17.88
C ARG A 319 -4.88 -14.27 -17.48
N GLY A 320 -5.05 -15.52 -17.94
CA GLY A 320 -4.09 -16.60 -17.63
C GLY A 320 -4.34 -17.29 -16.30
N PHE A 321 -5.47 -17.01 -15.64
CA PHE A 321 -5.89 -17.63 -14.36
C PHE A 321 -7.19 -18.39 -14.52
N THR A 322 -7.44 -19.35 -13.63
CA THR A 322 -8.74 -20.04 -13.59
C THR A 322 -9.82 -19.12 -13.04
N LYS A 323 -11.06 -19.36 -13.40
CA LYS A 323 -12.21 -18.60 -12.86
C LYS A 323 -12.30 -18.72 -11.34
N GLU A 324 -11.94 -19.88 -10.80
CA GLU A 324 -11.96 -20.15 -9.36
C GLU A 324 -10.92 -19.30 -8.61
N GLU A 325 -9.69 -19.19 -9.14
CA GLU A 325 -8.66 -18.33 -8.57
C GLU A 325 -9.08 -16.86 -8.56
N VAL A 326 -9.59 -16.36 -9.71
CA VAL A 326 -10.05 -14.98 -9.82
C VAL A 326 -11.21 -14.70 -8.85
N GLU A 327 -12.17 -15.60 -8.74
CA GLU A 327 -13.31 -15.43 -7.84
C GLU A 327 -12.90 -15.50 -6.37
N THR A 328 -11.96 -16.37 -6.03
CA THR A 328 -11.38 -16.45 -4.66
C THR A 328 -10.77 -15.13 -4.24
N VAL A 329 -9.95 -14.51 -5.09
CA VAL A 329 -9.31 -13.22 -4.82
C VAL A 329 -10.35 -12.10 -4.80
N ARG A 330 -11.26 -12.03 -5.77
CA ARG A 330 -12.32 -11.02 -5.86
C ARG A 330 -13.21 -11.03 -4.62
N LYS A 331 -13.67 -12.21 -4.20
CA LYS A 331 -14.52 -12.37 -3.03
C LYS A 331 -13.82 -11.84 -1.75
N ARG A 332 -12.54 -12.14 -1.58
CA ARG A 332 -11.78 -11.63 -0.43
C ARG A 332 -11.61 -10.11 -0.50
N LEU A 333 -11.22 -9.59 -1.66
CA LEU A 333 -11.05 -8.15 -1.90
C LEU A 333 -12.33 -7.38 -1.56
N ASP A 334 -13.48 -7.85 -2.04
CA ASP A 334 -14.77 -7.17 -1.89
C ASP A 334 -15.35 -7.32 -0.48
N SER A 335 -15.31 -8.53 0.09
CA SER A 335 -15.92 -8.79 1.40
C SER A 335 -15.15 -8.17 2.56
N THR A 336 -13.87 -7.85 2.38
CA THR A 336 -13.00 -7.31 3.43
C THR A 336 -12.67 -5.83 3.27
N HIS A 337 -13.22 -5.15 2.27
CA HIS A 337 -12.88 -3.75 1.98
C HIS A 337 -13.08 -2.80 3.17
N TRP A 338 -14.08 -3.06 4.01
CA TRP A 338 -14.38 -2.28 5.21
C TRP A 338 -13.25 -2.29 6.26
N LYS A 339 -12.43 -3.36 6.31
CA LYS A 339 -11.27 -3.45 7.20
C LYS A 339 -10.18 -2.42 6.85
N ARG A 340 -10.15 -1.93 5.62
CA ARG A 340 -9.14 -0.99 5.10
C ARG A 340 -9.55 0.48 5.26
N ARG A 341 -10.69 0.74 5.88
CA ARG A 341 -11.22 2.08 6.08
C ARG A 341 -11.12 2.51 7.53
N LEU A 342 -10.96 3.80 7.73
CA LEU A 342 -11.16 4.42 9.03
C LEU A 342 -12.61 4.19 9.51
N PRO A 343 -12.88 4.30 10.83
CA PRO A 343 -14.24 4.23 11.33
C PRO A 343 -15.18 5.16 10.55
N THR A 344 -16.32 4.63 10.12
CA THR A 344 -17.32 5.44 9.41
C THR A 344 -17.97 6.40 10.38
N VAL A 345 -17.97 7.68 10.05
CA VAL A 345 -18.57 8.74 10.87
C VAL A 345 -19.83 9.27 10.19
N ALA A 346 -20.89 9.47 10.95
CA ALA A 346 -22.08 10.14 10.46
C ALA A 346 -21.77 11.64 10.25
N VAL A 347 -21.81 12.07 8.98
CA VAL A 347 -21.53 13.45 8.62
C VAL A 347 -22.81 14.28 8.84
N LEU A 348 -22.81 15.16 9.87
CA LEU A 348 -23.96 15.96 10.25
C LEU A 348 -23.78 17.46 10.00
N SER A 349 -22.58 17.91 9.61
CA SER A 349 -22.29 19.33 9.44
C SER A 349 -21.50 19.61 8.17
N GLN A 350 -21.56 20.86 7.72
CA GLN A 350 -20.76 21.36 6.59
C GLN A 350 -19.25 21.46 6.92
N THR A 351 -18.87 21.32 8.19
CA THR A 351 -17.48 21.31 8.64
C THR A 351 -16.85 19.93 8.57
N ALA A 352 -17.61 18.89 8.21
CA ALA A 352 -17.06 17.57 7.96
C ALA A 352 -16.21 17.59 6.70
N ILE A 353 -14.91 17.40 6.86
CA ILE A 353 -13.94 17.26 5.78
C ILE A 353 -13.88 15.76 5.40
N GLY A 354 -13.65 15.45 4.13
CA GLY A 354 -13.78 14.11 3.54
C GLY A 354 -12.93 13.00 4.18
N GLU A 355 -11.83 13.34 4.85
CA GLU A 355 -11.09 12.43 5.72
C GLU A 355 -11.12 13.00 7.13
N PHE A 356 -12.03 12.49 7.91
CA PHE A 356 -12.47 12.93 9.23
C PHE A 356 -11.40 13.62 10.09
N TYR A 357 -11.69 14.84 10.53
CA TYR A 357 -10.91 15.63 11.49
C TYR A 357 -9.55 16.12 11.01
N LEU A 358 -9.17 15.89 9.75
CA LEU A 358 -7.97 16.48 9.20
C LEU A 358 -8.20 17.95 8.91
N ARG A 359 -7.34 18.80 9.42
CA ARG A 359 -7.32 20.22 9.03
C ARG A 359 -6.68 20.36 7.64
N PRO A 360 -7.01 21.39 6.86
CA PRO A 360 -6.37 21.62 5.55
C PRO A 360 -4.84 21.69 5.60
N VAL A 361 -4.27 21.99 6.78
CA VAL A 361 -2.82 22.10 7.00
C VAL A 361 -2.15 20.76 7.38
N ASP A 362 -2.90 19.69 7.51
CA ASP A 362 -2.38 18.36 7.87
C ASP A 362 -1.88 17.58 6.64
N TYR A 363 -1.95 18.19 5.43
CA TYR A 363 -1.48 17.64 4.15
C TYR A 363 -0.21 18.34 3.65
#